data_010a999f678786870371c21a3525042f
#
_entry.id   010a999f678786870371c21a3525042f
#
_cell.length_a   1.000
_cell.length_b   1.000
_cell.length_c   1.000
_cell.angle_alpha   90.00
_cell.angle_beta   90.00
_cell.angle_gamma   90.00
#
_symmetry.space_group_name_H-M   'P 1'
#
loop_
_entity.id
_entity.type
_entity.pdbx_description
1 polymer ?
#
loop_
_entity_poly.entity_id
_entity_poly.type
_entity_poly.pdbx_seq_one_letter_code
_entity_poly.pdbx_strand_id
1 'polypeptide(L)'
;MKGGNACWKQEKDMTINLFGEYEQGSKFTIRNHIDYENYRFKYDKSFLTRINGEMCIYNTLKIIERYRPKVFVIENPAYGRIWDYIANVIGFDIPYENLTYYNNYGYPIKKPTKFGSNINLKLLKADIKNTIKFNKLNITGVNRYNTRSHIPLNLVKDILKRCEQYVEG
;
A
#
# COMPACT_ATOMS: atom_id res chain seq x y z
N MET A 1 0.28 3.78 -3.75
CA MET A 1 0.88 5.06 -4.16
C MET A 1 1.58 4.87 -5.51
N LYS A 2 1.05 5.50 -6.57
CA LYS A 2 1.61 5.38 -7.91
C LYS A 2 2.97 6.10 -7.93
N GLY A 3 4.01 5.47 -8.46
CA GLY A 3 5.34 6.08 -8.52
C GLY A 3 6.18 6.04 -7.24
N GLY A 4 5.77 5.29 -6.22
CA GLY A 4 6.47 5.25 -4.93
C GLY A 4 7.98 5.10 -5.02
N ASN A 5 8.46 4.14 -5.82
CA ASN A 5 9.91 3.93 -5.99
C ASN A 5 10.61 5.04 -6.81
N ALA A 6 9.87 5.74 -7.67
CA ALA A 6 10.42 6.83 -8.48
C ALA A 6 10.49 8.16 -7.70
N CYS A 7 9.62 8.34 -6.70
CA CYS A 7 9.49 9.60 -5.98
C CYS A 7 10.15 9.58 -4.59
N TRP A 8 10.23 8.40 -3.99
CA TRP A 8 10.73 8.21 -2.64
C TRP A 8 11.94 7.28 -2.65
N LYS A 9 12.98 7.62 -1.93
CA LYS A 9 14.09 6.73 -1.62
C LYS A 9 14.04 6.36 -0.13
N GLN A 10 14.47 5.15 0.18
CA GLN A 10 14.68 4.73 1.56
C GLN A 10 16.07 5.18 1.99
N GLU A 11 16.15 5.93 3.05
CA GLU A 11 17.43 6.20 3.72
C GLU A 11 17.87 4.94 4.46
N LYS A 12 19.12 4.58 4.26
CA LYS A 12 19.73 3.42 4.91
C LYS A 12 20.67 3.82 6.05
N ASP A 13 21.01 5.09 6.12
CA ASP A 13 22.07 5.55 7.00
C ASP A 13 21.51 6.08 8.33
N MET A 14 22.18 5.67 9.40
CA MET A 14 22.01 6.25 10.73
C MET A 14 22.63 7.65 10.71
N THR A 15 21.87 8.64 11.11
CA THR A 15 22.38 9.99 11.31
C THR A 15 22.80 10.18 12.77
N ILE A 16 23.84 10.97 12.98
CA ILE A 16 24.25 11.40 14.34
C ILE A 16 23.52 12.72 14.59
N ASN A 17 22.72 12.78 15.67
CA ASN A 17 22.07 14.01 16.06
C ASN A 17 23.07 15.03 16.67
N LEU A 18 22.60 16.23 16.98
CA LEU A 18 23.42 17.29 17.56
C LEU A 18 24.04 16.95 18.92
N PHE A 19 23.55 15.87 19.57
CA PHE A 19 24.03 15.39 20.86
C PHE A 19 25.00 14.20 20.74
N GLY A 20 25.35 13.81 19.50
CA GLY A 20 26.26 12.69 19.25
C GLY A 20 25.60 11.31 19.34
N GLU A 21 24.28 11.24 19.44
CA GLU A 21 23.53 10.00 19.48
C GLU A 21 23.17 9.52 18.06
N TYR A 22 23.15 8.22 17.86
CA TYR A 22 22.72 7.62 16.59
C TYR A 22 21.20 7.64 16.52
N GLU A 23 20.66 8.40 15.58
CA GLU A 23 19.25 8.37 15.24
C GLU A 23 19.06 7.61 13.92
N GLN A 24 18.05 6.74 13.90
CA GLN A 24 17.61 6.16 12.64
C GLN A 24 16.96 7.27 11.82
N GLY A 25 17.62 7.66 10.74
CA GLY A 25 17.10 8.66 9.80
C GLY A 25 15.73 8.28 9.27
N SER A 26 15.00 9.25 8.75
CA SER A 26 13.68 9.02 8.15
C SER A 26 13.74 7.87 7.15
N LYS A 27 12.87 6.88 7.27
CA LYS A 27 12.74 5.79 6.31
C LYS A 27 12.41 6.26 4.89
N PHE A 28 11.99 7.51 4.77
CA PHE A 28 11.57 8.12 3.51
C PHE A 28 12.18 9.49 3.33
N THR A 29 12.90 9.65 2.23
CA THR A 29 13.27 10.95 1.69
C THR A 29 12.65 11.15 0.32
N ILE A 30 12.33 12.40 0.02
CA ILE A 30 11.90 12.82 -1.30
C ILE A 30 13.13 12.86 -2.19
N ARG A 31 13.09 12.22 -3.37
CA ARG A 31 14.13 12.37 -4.36
C ARG A 31 14.18 13.79 -4.85
N ASN A 32 15.37 14.38 -4.86
CA ASN A 32 15.63 15.68 -5.46
C ASN A 32 15.93 15.54 -6.97
N HIS A 33 16.16 16.66 -7.68
CA HIS A 33 16.44 16.63 -9.10
C HIS A 33 17.73 15.87 -9.46
N ILE A 34 18.76 15.88 -8.60
CA ILE A 34 20.01 15.14 -8.81
C ILE A 34 19.76 13.62 -8.79
N ASP A 35 18.89 13.15 -7.90
CA ASP A 35 18.47 11.74 -7.91
C ASP A 35 17.79 11.34 -9.23
N TYR A 36 17.08 12.27 -9.87
CA TYR A 36 16.38 12.00 -11.15
C TYR A 36 17.30 12.03 -12.36
N GLU A 37 18.35 12.83 -12.36
CA GLU A 37 19.34 12.88 -13.45
C GLU A 37 19.95 11.50 -13.70
N ASN A 38 20.24 10.75 -12.63
CA ASN A 38 20.80 9.41 -12.70
C ASN A 38 19.82 8.31 -13.17
N TYR A 39 18.52 8.57 -13.14
CA TYR A 39 17.50 7.55 -13.37
C TYR A 39 16.70 7.73 -14.66
N ARG A 40 17.02 8.69 -15.52
CA ARG A 40 16.27 9.04 -16.74
C ARG A 40 14.77 9.28 -16.51
N PHE A 41 14.38 9.69 -15.33
CA PHE A 41 12.99 10.04 -15.04
C PHE A 41 12.69 11.47 -15.46
N LYS A 42 11.47 11.70 -15.93
CA LYS A 42 10.97 13.05 -16.15
C LYS A 42 10.58 13.62 -14.78
N TYR A 43 11.38 14.55 -14.27
CA TYR A 43 11.18 15.15 -12.94
C TYR A 43 9.75 15.63 -12.72
N ASP A 44 9.24 16.47 -13.63
CA ASP A 44 7.89 17.05 -13.51
C ASP A 44 6.79 15.98 -13.44
N LYS A 45 6.87 14.97 -14.31
CA LYS A 45 5.90 13.87 -14.31
C LYS A 45 5.94 13.08 -13.00
N SER A 46 7.13 12.84 -12.48
CA SER A 46 7.32 12.09 -11.23
C SER A 46 6.85 12.91 -10.04
N PHE A 47 7.13 14.21 -10.04
CA PHE A 47 6.68 15.16 -9.04
C PHE A 47 5.14 15.23 -8.96
N LEU A 48 4.47 15.44 -10.09
CA LEU A 48 3.01 15.46 -10.16
C LEU A 48 2.39 14.13 -9.74
N THR A 49 2.99 13.00 -10.14
CA THR A 49 2.53 11.67 -9.74
C THR A 49 2.62 11.48 -8.23
N ARG A 50 3.69 12.00 -7.61
CA ARG A 50 3.87 11.98 -6.16
C ARG A 50 2.81 12.80 -5.46
N ILE A 51 2.67 14.08 -5.82
CA ILE A 51 1.69 14.99 -5.20
C ILE A 51 0.29 14.41 -5.28
N ASN A 52 -0.13 13.94 -6.45
CA ASN A 52 -1.45 13.32 -6.60
C ASN A 52 -1.62 12.08 -5.70
N GLY A 53 -0.58 11.25 -5.59
CA GLY A 53 -0.61 10.09 -4.69
C GLY A 53 -0.72 10.49 -3.21
N GLU A 54 0.05 11.47 -2.78
CA GLU A 54 0.04 11.98 -1.41
C GLU A 54 -1.31 12.65 -1.06
N MET A 55 -1.85 13.45 -1.96
CA MET A 55 -3.17 14.07 -1.78
C MET A 55 -4.29 13.04 -1.68
N CYS A 56 -4.25 11.98 -2.50
CA CYS A 56 -5.24 10.91 -2.40
C CYS A 56 -5.18 10.23 -1.03
N ILE A 57 -3.98 9.94 -0.52
CA ILE A 57 -3.81 9.34 0.81
C ILE A 57 -4.31 10.30 1.89
N TYR A 58 -3.84 11.55 1.87
CA TYR A 58 -4.23 12.56 2.84
C TYR A 58 -5.74 12.74 2.88
N ASN A 59 -6.40 12.91 1.73
CA ASN A 59 -7.85 13.06 1.66
C ASN A 59 -8.59 11.82 2.18
N THR A 60 -8.10 10.61 1.89
CA THR A 60 -8.69 9.38 2.43
C THR A 60 -8.67 9.39 3.96
N LEU A 61 -7.53 9.72 4.56
CA LEU A 61 -7.39 9.78 6.01
C LEU A 61 -8.25 10.90 6.62
N LYS A 62 -8.32 12.07 5.97
CA LYS A 62 -9.18 13.18 6.41
C LYS A 62 -10.67 12.83 6.34
N ILE A 63 -11.10 12.02 5.36
CA ILE A 63 -12.47 11.49 5.31
C ILE A 63 -12.72 10.58 6.52
N ILE A 64 -11.80 9.67 6.83
CA ILE A 64 -11.91 8.79 7.98
C ILE A 64 -11.99 9.59 9.30
N GLU A 65 -11.09 10.56 9.49
CA GLU A 65 -11.08 11.42 10.69
C GLU A 65 -12.38 12.23 10.83
N ARG A 66 -12.86 12.81 9.72
CA ARG A 66 -14.05 13.69 9.71
C ARG A 66 -15.34 12.94 9.96
N TYR A 67 -15.52 11.82 9.26
CA TYR A 67 -16.81 11.10 9.28
C TYR A 67 -16.83 9.96 10.30
N ARG A 68 -15.68 9.57 10.84
CA ARG A 68 -15.55 8.51 11.87
C ARG A 68 -16.41 7.29 11.57
N PRO A 69 -16.27 6.67 10.39
CA PRO A 69 -17.08 5.51 10.04
C PRO A 69 -16.89 4.39 11.06
N LYS A 70 -17.95 3.62 11.36
CA LYS A 70 -17.86 2.45 12.24
C LYS A 70 -16.75 1.49 11.78
N VAL A 71 -16.62 1.31 10.46
CA VAL A 71 -15.56 0.51 9.82
C VAL A 71 -14.97 1.27 8.64
N PHE A 72 -13.65 1.22 8.51
CA PHE A 72 -12.96 1.61 7.29
C PHE A 72 -11.99 0.50 6.86
N VAL A 73 -11.76 0.38 5.56
CA VAL A 73 -10.79 -0.55 4.98
C VAL A 73 -10.03 0.14 3.85
N ILE A 74 -8.71 0.15 3.93
CA ILE A 74 -7.81 0.71 2.92
C ILE A 74 -7.03 -0.44 2.28
N GLU A 75 -7.17 -0.64 0.97
CA GLU A 75 -6.46 -1.68 0.21
C GLU A 75 -5.21 -1.11 -0.45
N ASN A 76 -4.10 -1.83 -0.32
CA ASN A 76 -2.91 -1.58 -1.13
C ASN A 76 -1.98 -2.82 -1.16
N PRO A 77 -1.07 -2.94 -2.15
CA PRO A 77 -0.04 -3.98 -2.13
C PRO A 77 0.68 -4.02 -0.78
N ALA A 78 0.90 -5.24 -0.26
CA ALA A 78 1.42 -5.44 1.10
C ALA A 78 2.77 -4.74 1.35
N TYR A 79 3.62 -4.71 0.32
CA TYR A 79 4.95 -4.10 0.39
C TYR A 79 5.01 -2.72 -0.28
N GLY A 80 3.84 -2.08 -0.43
CA GLY A 80 3.74 -0.72 -0.94
C GLY A 80 4.21 0.29 0.10
N ARG A 81 4.92 1.33 -0.35
CA ARG A 81 5.42 2.41 0.53
C ARG A 81 4.33 3.28 1.14
N ILE A 82 3.08 3.06 0.76
CA ILE A 82 1.94 3.78 1.34
C ILE A 82 1.82 3.56 2.85
N TRP A 83 2.09 2.34 3.32
CA TRP A 83 1.95 2.00 4.74
C TRP A 83 2.93 2.77 5.60
N ASP A 84 4.19 2.77 5.19
CA ASP A 84 5.22 3.54 5.87
C ASP A 84 4.99 5.07 5.76
N TYR A 85 4.44 5.55 4.64
CA TYR A 85 4.09 6.95 4.46
C TYR A 85 2.97 7.39 5.41
N ILE A 86 1.92 6.57 5.54
CA ILE A 86 0.83 6.82 6.47
C ILE A 86 1.35 6.87 7.91
N ALA A 87 2.14 5.89 8.31
CA ALA A 87 2.63 5.78 9.68
C ALA A 87 3.71 6.83 10.02
N ASN A 88 4.74 6.98 9.16
CA ASN A 88 5.93 7.76 9.51
C ASN A 88 5.91 9.22 9.01
N VAL A 89 5.11 9.54 7.99
CA VAL A 89 5.04 10.90 7.43
C VAL A 89 3.77 11.62 7.87
N ILE A 90 2.61 10.93 7.77
CA ILE A 90 1.34 11.53 8.21
C ILE A 90 1.11 11.34 9.71
N GLY A 91 1.66 10.27 10.30
CA GLY A 91 1.45 9.94 11.72
C GLY A 91 0.05 9.40 12.02
N PHE A 92 -0.62 8.80 11.01
CA PHE A 92 -1.93 8.19 11.20
C PHE A 92 -1.75 6.71 11.58
N ASP A 93 -2.32 6.33 12.73
CA ASP A 93 -2.31 4.95 13.19
C ASP A 93 -3.40 4.12 12.54
N ILE A 94 -3.01 2.99 11.95
CA ILE A 94 -3.92 1.97 11.42
C ILE A 94 -3.91 0.79 12.38
N PRO A 95 -4.97 0.57 13.19
CA PRO A 95 -4.98 -0.42 14.25
C PRO A 95 -4.71 -1.85 13.80
N TYR A 96 -5.19 -2.22 12.60
CA TYR A 96 -5.02 -3.57 12.06
C TYR A 96 -4.49 -3.56 10.64
N GLU A 97 -3.37 -4.26 10.45
CA GLU A 97 -2.79 -4.56 9.15
C GLU A 97 -3.15 -6.01 8.74
N ASN A 98 -4.25 -6.15 8.01
CA ASN A 98 -4.76 -7.45 7.59
C ASN A 98 -4.07 -7.91 6.29
N LEU A 99 -3.01 -8.71 6.41
CA LEU A 99 -2.30 -9.28 5.27
C LEU A 99 -3.03 -10.51 4.73
N THR A 100 -3.20 -10.58 3.41
CA THR A 100 -3.67 -11.77 2.71
C THR A 100 -3.00 -11.92 1.34
N TYR A 101 -3.25 -13.06 0.71
CA TYR A 101 -2.79 -13.37 -0.65
C TYR A 101 -4.00 -13.69 -1.52
N TYR A 102 -4.08 -13.12 -2.72
CA TYR A 102 -5.24 -13.29 -3.60
C TYR A 102 -5.51 -14.74 -4.01
N ASN A 103 -4.46 -15.58 -4.08
CA ASN A 103 -4.62 -17.00 -4.37
C ASN A 103 -5.37 -17.78 -3.28
N ASN A 104 -5.46 -17.27 -2.05
CA ASN A 104 -6.30 -17.86 -1.00
C ASN A 104 -7.80 -17.73 -1.31
N TYR A 105 -8.15 -16.87 -2.26
CA TYR A 105 -9.53 -16.58 -2.67
C TYR A 105 -9.81 -16.98 -4.13
N GLY A 106 -9.06 -17.99 -4.62
CA GLY A 106 -9.25 -18.54 -5.97
C GLY A 106 -8.61 -17.74 -7.10
N TYR A 107 -7.77 -16.74 -6.78
CA TYR A 107 -7.05 -16.00 -7.82
C TYR A 107 -5.81 -16.78 -8.28
N PRO A 108 -5.49 -16.80 -9.59
CA PRO A 108 -4.41 -17.64 -10.11
C PRO A 108 -3.00 -17.18 -9.72
N ILE A 109 -2.88 -15.97 -9.15
CA ILE A 109 -1.59 -15.35 -8.83
C ILE A 109 -1.51 -15.07 -7.34
N LYS A 110 -0.36 -15.39 -6.74
CA LYS A 110 -0.02 -14.96 -5.39
C LYS A 110 0.26 -13.45 -5.41
N LYS A 111 -0.73 -12.64 -5.07
CA LYS A 111 -0.60 -11.19 -4.92
C LYS A 111 -0.73 -10.86 -3.43
N PRO A 112 0.38 -10.57 -2.74
CA PRO A 112 0.33 -10.13 -1.35
C PRO A 112 -0.32 -8.74 -1.28
N THR A 113 -1.40 -8.65 -0.52
CA THR A 113 -2.17 -7.42 -0.36
C THR A 113 -2.47 -7.20 1.12
N LYS A 114 -2.33 -5.96 1.56
CA LYS A 114 -2.64 -5.53 2.92
C LYS A 114 -3.92 -4.70 2.90
N PHE A 115 -4.79 -4.99 3.84
CA PHE A 115 -6.00 -4.24 4.13
C PHE A 115 -5.84 -3.59 5.50
N GLY A 116 -5.51 -2.29 5.50
CA GLY A 116 -5.47 -1.49 6.73
C GLY A 116 -6.88 -1.14 7.17
N SER A 117 -7.22 -1.38 8.43
CA SER A 117 -8.56 -1.10 8.94
C SER A 117 -8.58 -0.86 10.45
N ASN A 118 -9.69 -0.38 10.96
CA ASN A 118 -9.93 -0.27 12.41
C ASN A 118 -10.45 -1.57 13.05
N ILE A 119 -10.63 -2.63 12.26
CA ILE A 119 -11.07 -3.95 12.74
C ILE A 119 -10.15 -5.07 12.25
N ASN A 120 -10.07 -6.17 13.02
CA ASN A 120 -9.39 -7.37 12.58
C ASN A 120 -10.29 -8.17 11.63
N LEU A 121 -9.96 -8.15 10.34
CA LEU A 121 -10.73 -8.83 9.29
C LEU A 121 -10.55 -10.35 9.28
N LYS A 122 -9.55 -10.90 10.01
CA LYS A 122 -9.27 -12.35 10.09
C LYS A 122 -9.20 -13.03 8.72
N LEU A 123 -8.55 -12.38 7.76
CA LEU A 123 -8.44 -12.88 6.38
C LEU A 123 -7.56 -14.13 6.28
N LEU A 124 -7.81 -14.95 5.27
CA LEU A 124 -7.03 -16.17 5.01
C LEU A 124 -5.56 -15.82 4.70
N LYS A 125 -4.62 -16.51 5.38
CA LYS A 125 -3.17 -16.31 5.24
C LYS A 125 -2.42 -17.59 4.83
N ALA A 126 -3.10 -18.58 4.28
CA ALA A 126 -2.45 -19.83 3.88
C ALA A 126 -1.36 -19.57 2.83
N ASP A 127 -0.20 -20.19 2.98
CA ASP A 127 0.84 -20.14 1.95
C ASP A 127 0.61 -21.25 0.92
N ILE A 128 -0.25 -20.94 -0.05
CA ILE A 128 -0.56 -21.86 -1.15
C ILE A 128 0.58 -21.81 -2.17
N LYS A 129 1.32 -22.90 -2.31
CA LYS A 129 2.53 -22.97 -3.16
C LYS A 129 2.25 -22.97 -4.67
N ASN A 130 1.08 -23.43 -5.11
CA ASN A 130 0.77 -23.63 -6.52
C ASN A 130 0.19 -22.37 -7.15
N THR A 131 1.07 -21.43 -7.50
CA THR A 131 0.66 -20.21 -8.19
C THR A 131 1.33 -20.11 -9.55
N ILE A 132 0.55 -19.71 -10.54
CA ILE A 132 1.07 -19.37 -11.86
C ILE A 132 1.86 -18.06 -11.73
N LYS A 133 3.11 -18.04 -12.21
CA LYS A 133 3.86 -16.77 -12.29
C LYS A 133 3.14 -15.82 -13.24
N PHE A 134 3.01 -14.56 -12.86
CA PHE A 134 2.29 -13.53 -13.62
C PHE A 134 2.74 -13.46 -15.11
N ASN A 135 4.03 -13.66 -15.37
CA ASN A 135 4.60 -13.65 -16.73
C ASN A 135 4.12 -14.82 -17.62
N LYS A 136 3.53 -15.86 -17.04
CA LYS A 136 2.94 -17.00 -17.77
C LYS A 136 1.45 -16.82 -18.09
N LEU A 137 0.83 -15.77 -17.57
CA LEU A 137 -0.50 -15.37 -18.00
C LEU A 137 -0.33 -14.61 -19.33
N ASN A 138 -0.78 -15.19 -20.44
CA ASN A 138 -0.79 -14.57 -21.76
C ASN A 138 -1.75 -13.37 -21.84
N ILE A 139 -1.61 -12.41 -20.93
CA ILE A 139 -2.42 -11.22 -20.84
C ILE A 139 -1.60 -10.07 -21.43
N THR A 140 -1.97 -9.61 -22.61
CA THR A 140 -1.34 -8.51 -23.33
C THR A 140 -2.19 -7.24 -23.27
N GLY A 141 -1.55 -6.08 -23.35
CA GLY A 141 -2.24 -4.79 -23.49
C GLY A 141 -2.95 -4.25 -22.27
N VAL A 142 -4.03 -3.50 -22.49
CA VAL A 142 -4.83 -2.78 -21.46
C VAL A 142 -5.42 -3.74 -20.41
N ASN A 143 -5.79 -4.94 -20.82
CA ASN A 143 -6.33 -5.99 -19.95
C ASN A 143 -5.32 -6.44 -18.87
N ARG A 144 -4.01 -6.29 -19.11
CA ARG A 144 -2.98 -6.64 -18.13
C ARG A 144 -3.06 -5.82 -16.85
N TYR A 145 -3.32 -4.52 -16.95
CA TYR A 145 -3.47 -3.66 -15.77
C TYR A 145 -4.76 -3.98 -15.01
N ASN A 146 -5.87 -4.08 -15.70
CA ASN A 146 -7.17 -4.39 -15.09
C ASN A 146 -7.15 -5.74 -14.37
N THR A 147 -6.58 -6.77 -15.01
CA THR A 147 -6.42 -8.09 -14.39
C THR A 147 -5.53 -8.03 -13.14
N ARG A 148 -4.44 -7.25 -13.16
CA ARG A 148 -3.57 -7.07 -11.98
C ARG A 148 -4.22 -6.30 -10.84
N SER A 149 -5.12 -5.38 -11.16
CA SER A 149 -5.79 -4.50 -10.18
C SER A 149 -7.05 -5.14 -9.60
N HIS A 150 -7.57 -6.18 -10.26
CA HIS A 150 -8.79 -6.86 -9.84
C HIS A 150 -8.64 -7.50 -8.47
N ILE A 151 -9.57 -7.21 -7.57
CA ILE A 151 -9.69 -7.86 -6.26
C ILE A 151 -10.60 -9.09 -6.42
N PRO A 152 -10.19 -10.29 -5.96
CA PRO A 152 -11.04 -11.47 -6.07
C PRO A 152 -12.39 -11.27 -5.39
N LEU A 153 -13.48 -11.63 -6.08
CA LEU A 153 -14.83 -11.45 -5.56
C LEU A 153 -15.06 -12.13 -4.20
N ASN A 154 -14.48 -13.33 -4.02
CA ASN A 154 -14.59 -14.06 -2.76
C ASN A 154 -13.88 -13.32 -1.61
N LEU A 155 -12.78 -12.63 -1.88
CA LEU A 155 -12.11 -11.78 -0.90
C LEU A 155 -12.98 -10.56 -0.52
N VAL A 156 -13.59 -9.91 -1.52
CA VAL A 156 -14.50 -8.79 -1.27
C VAL A 156 -15.68 -9.23 -0.40
N LYS A 157 -16.30 -10.38 -0.72
CA LYS A 157 -17.40 -10.96 0.07
C LYS A 157 -16.99 -11.25 1.51
N ASP A 158 -15.79 -11.84 1.71
CA ASP A 158 -15.28 -12.13 3.06
C ASP A 158 -15.06 -10.85 3.86
N ILE A 159 -14.46 -9.83 3.26
CA ILE A 159 -14.27 -8.51 3.89
C ILE A 159 -15.63 -7.90 4.28
N LEU A 160 -16.58 -7.83 3.36
CA LEU A 160 -17.91 -7.25 3.63
C LEU A 160 -18.61 -7.99 4.77
N LYS A 161 -18.62 -9.33 4.74
CA LYS A 161 -19.20 -10.15 5.82
C LYS A 161 -18.58 -9.81 7.19
N ARG A 162 -17.25 -9.62 7.26
CA ARG A 162 -16.58 -9.25 8.52
C ARG A 162 -16.95 -7.85 8.98
N CYS A 163 -17.09 -6.91 8.04
CA CYS A 163 -17.53 -5.56 8.34
C CYS A 163 -18.97 -5.54 8.86
N GLU A 164 -19.89 -6.27 8.22
CA GLU A 164 -21.29 -6.40 8.65
C GLU A 164 -21.37 -7.01 10.05
N GLN A 165 -20.71 -8.13 10.31
CA GLN A 165 -20.66 -8.76 11.64
C GLN A 165 -20.18 -7.82 12.74
N TYR A 166 -19.22 -6.95 12.43
CA TYR A 166 -18.72 -5.96 13.39
C TYR A 166 -19.72 -4.82 13.64
N VAL A 167 -20.47 -4.42 12.63
CA VAL A 167 -21.43 -3.32 12.73
C VAL A 167 -22.71 -3.74 13.44
N GLU A 168 -23.11 -5.00 13.32
CA GLU A 168 -24.33 -5.58 13.89
C GLU A 168 -24.17 -6.08 15.32
N GLY A 169 -22.94 -6.42 15.73
CA GLY A 169 -22.61 -6.87 17.10
C GLY A 169 -22.18 -5.73 17.97
#